data_3ff722dc59d2bd997625700b4a5b43af
#
_entry.id   3ff722dc59d2bd997625700b4a5b43af
#
_cell.length_a   1.000
_cell.length_b   1.000
_cell.length_c   1.000
_cell.angle_alpha   90.00
_cell.angle_beta   90.00
_cell.angle_gamma   90.00
#
_symmetry.space_group_name_H-M   'P 1'
#
loop_
_entity.id
_entity.type
_entity.pdbx_description
1 polymer ?
#
loop_
_entity_poly.entity_id
_entity_poly.type
_entity_poly.pdbx_seq_one_letter_code
_entity_poly.pdbx_strand_id
1 'polypeptide(L)'
;HKLIEGTGTEVQGELGYWQFIAHGAQVWCITDETHDRMRVMAPIAEIENVTTEEIHACMEANFDRALDARYCMRNGQLFGAYIHPLSPLTENQFLSAVHQVVAVEANFGSTYSSSELFFGG
;
A
#
# COMPACT_ATOMS: atom_id res chain seq x y z
N HIS A 1 11.10 10.50 -6.64
CA HIS A 1 10.96 10.02 -8.03
C HIS A 1 12.01 8.96 -8.38
N LYS A 2 13.28 9.18 -8.03
CA LYS A 2 14.33 8.18 -8.31
C LYS A 2 14.08 6.85 -7.63
N LEU A 3 13.54 6.87 -6.40
CA LEU A 3 13.21 5.64 -5.69
C LEU A 3 12.13 4.85 -6.42
N ILE A 4 11.14 5.53 -6.98
CA ILE A 4 10.04 4.90 -7.73
C ILE A 4 10.59 4.28 -9.02
N GLU A 5 11.42 4.98 -9.76
CA GLU A 5 12.00 4.46 -10.99
C GLU A 5 12.85 3.21 -10.76
N GLY A 6 13.54 3.15 -9.61
CA GLY A 6 14.33 1.98 -9.24
C GLY A 6 13.51 0.81 -8.70
N THR A 7 12.24 1.02 -8.34
CA THR A 7 11.40 0.02 -7.67
C THR A 7 10.32 -0.54 -8.60
N GLY A 8 9.73 0.31 -9.42
CA GLY A 8 8.55 -0.06 -10.21
C GLY A 8 8.75 0.07 -11.69
N THR A 9 7.74 -0.40 -12.44
CA THR A 9 7.65 -0.27 -13.89
C THR A 9 6.41 0.54 -14.25
N GLU A 10 6.32 0.97 -15.52
CA GLU A 10 5.20 1.76 -16.02
C GLU A 10 4.94 3.00 -15.16
N VAL A 11 6.03 3.68 -14.76
CA VAL A 11 5.95 4.86 -13.90
C VAL A 11 5.28 6.01 -14.64
N GLN A 12 4.24 6.59 -14.01
CA GLN A 12 3.52 7.74 -14.52
C GLN A 12 3.28 8.73 -13.39
N GLY A 13 3.15 9.99 -13.73
CA GLY A 13 2.82 11.01 -12.76
C GLY A 13 3.83 12.15 -12.76
N GLU A 14 3.67 13.01 -11.77
CA GLU A 14 4.50 14.20 -11.61
C GLU A 14 4.79 14.44 -10.15
N LEU A 15 5.55 15.50 -9.84
CA LEU A 15 5.93 15.81 -8.47
C LEU A 15 4.71 15.83 -7.54
N GLY A 16 4.75 15.02 -6.51
CA GLY A 16 3.68 14.89 -5.51
C GLY A 16 2.70 13.74 -5.74
N TYR A 17 2.69 13.16 -6.94
CA TYR A 17 1.75 12.06 -7.25
C TYR A 17 2.33 11.17 -8.34
N TRP A 18 2.52 9.89 -8.02
CA TRP A 18 3.04 8.90 -8.99
C TRP A 18 2.22 7.61 -8.93
N GLN A 19 2.15 6.95 -10.10
CA GLN A 19 1.60 5.61 -10.23
C GLN A 19 2.66 4.72 -10.86
N PHE A 20 2.75 3.48 -10.43
CA PHE A 20 3.69 2.52 -10.98
C PHE A 20 3.24 1.10 -10.67
N ILE A 21 3.89 0.12 -11.33
CA ILE A 21 3.65 -1.30 -11.07
C ILE A 21 4.84 -1.84 -10.28
N ALA A 22 4.58 -2.49 -9.17
CA ALA A 22 5.60 -3.14 -8.36
C ALA A 22 5.09 -4.51 -7.91
N HIS A 23 5.91 -5.54 -8.04
CA HIS A 23 5.54 -6.92 -7.68
C HIS A 23 4.21 -7.37 -8.32
N GLY A 24 3.93 -6.89 -9.54
CA GLY A 24 2.71 -7.24 -10.26
C GLY A 24 1.46 -6.47 -9.83
N ALA A 25 1.56 -5.53 -8.92
CA ALA A 25 0.42 -4.76 -8.40
C ALA A 25 0.55 -3.28 -8.75
N GLN A 26 -0.59 -2.62 -8.92
CA GLN A 26 -0.63 -1.17 -9.11
C GLN A 26 -0.37 -0.49 -7.76
N VAL A 27 0.53 0.48 -7.76
CA VAL A 27 0.89 1.22 -6.54
C VAL A 27 0.83 2.72 -6.84
N TRP A 28 0.31 3.48 -5.88
CA TRP A 28 0.29 4.95 -5.92
C TRP A 28 1.18 5.48 -4.80
N CYS A 29 1.94 6.52 -5.12
CA CYS A 29 2.73 7.23 -4.13
C CYS A 29 2.35 8.70 -4.15
N ILE A 30 1.94 9.23 -3.01
CA ILE A 30 1.53 10.62 -2.86
C ILE A 30 2.41 11.25 -1.81
N THR A 31 2.99 12.42 -2.13
CA THR A 31 3.79 13.18 -1.18
C THR A 31 3.12 14.49 -0.84
N ASP A 32 3.24 14.91 0.41
CA ASP A 32 2.71 16.17 0.93
C ASP A 32 3.82 16.86 1.71
N GLU A 33 4.45 17.86 1.09
CA GLU A 33 5.56 18.59 1.70
C GLU A 33 5.10 19.47 2.86
N THR A 34 3.88 19.98 2.80
CA THR A 34 3.32 20.85 3.84
C THR A 34 3.21 20.11 5.17
N HIS A 35 2.77 18.86 5.15
CA HIS A 35 2.62 18.04 6.34
C HIS A 35 3.78 17.06 6.54
N ASP A 36 4.78 17.10 5.65
CA ASP A 36 5.93 16.21 5.67
C ASP A 36 5.54 14.74 5.71
N ARG A 37 4.67 14.34 4.78
CA ARG A 37 4.15 12.95 4.72
C ARG A 37 4.27 12.37 3.33
N MET A 38 4.49 11.06 3.31
CA MET A 38 4.45 10.23 2.11
C MET A 38 3.43 9.13 2.34
N ARG A 39 2.57 8.87 1.34
CA ARG A 39 1.65 7.75 1.35
C ARG A 39 1.95 6.85 0.18
N VAL A 40 2.08 5.56 0.46
CA VAL A 40 2.16 4.52 -0.57
C VAL A 40 0.87 3.72 -0.44
N MET A 41 0.17 3.50 -1.56
CA MET A 41 -1.16 2.89 -1.54
C MET A 41 -1.29 1.88 -2.66
N ALA A 42 -2.01 0.79 -2.40
CA ALA A 42 -2.38 -0.19 -3.40
C ALA A 42 -3.89 -0.43 -3.34
N PRO A 43 -4.63 -0.24 -4.46
CA PRO A 43 -6.07 -0.49 -4.46
C PRO A 43 -6.34 -1.99 -4.37
N ILE A 44 -7.35 -2.38 -3.61
CA ILE A 44 -7.71 -3.77 -3.37
C ILE A 44 -9.03 -4.12 -4.03
N ALA A 45 -10.11 -3.42 -3.66
CA ALA A 45 -11.45 -3.72 -4.14
C ALA A 45 -12.39 -2.55 -3.89
N GLU A 46 -13.50 -2.52 -4.62
CA GLU A 46 -14.59 -1.60 -4.30
C GLU A 46 -15.34 -2.14 -3.09
N ILE A 47 -15.71 -1.27 -2.16
CA ILE A 47 -16.35 -1.67 -0.90
C ILE A 47 -17.65 -2.43 -1.14
N GLU A 48 -18.40 -2.11 -2.19
CA GLU A 48 -19.63 -2.82 -2.50
C GLU A 48 -19.41 -4.31 -2.80
N ASN A 49 -18.18 -4.70 -3.15
CA ASN A 49 -17.79 -6.07 -3.44
C ASN A 49 -17.12 -6.77 -2.25
N VAL A 50 -17.09 -6.13 -1.09
CA VAL A 50 -16.41 -6.63 0.11
C VAL A 50 -17.46 -6.96 1.17
N THR A 51 -17.35 -8.13 1.78
CA THR A 51 -18.30 -8.56 2.80
C THR A 51 -17.99 -7.91 4.14
N THR A 52 -18.98 -7.90 5.04
CA THR A 52 -18.80 -7.40 6.41
C THR A 52 -17.73 -8.19 7.14
N GLU A 53 -17.69 -9.50 6.95
CA GLU A 53 -16.70 -10.38 7.56
C GLU A 53 -15.28 -10.04 7.08
N GLU A 54 -15.14 -9.71 5.80
CA GLU A 54 -13.84 -9.29 5.25
C GLU A 54 -13.39 -7.95 5.81
N ILE A 55 -14.32 -7.01 6.01
CA ILE A 55 -14.01 -5.72 6.64
C ILE A 55 -13.54 -5.96 8.07
N HIS A 56 -14.22 -6.81 8.83
CA HIS A 56 -13.82 -7.15 10.20
C HIS A 56 -12.43 -7.78 10.22
N ALA A 57 -12.15 -8.70 9.29
CA ALA A 57 -10.83 -9.34 9.18
C ALA A 57 -9.73 -8.32 8.92
N CYS A 58 -9.99 -7.32 8.06
CA CYS A 58 -9.05 -6.23 7.80
C CYS A 58 -8.75 -5.43 9.06
N MET A 59 -9.78 -5.09 9.83
CA MET A 59 -9.60 -4.31 11.06
C MET A 59 -8.79 -5.09 12.10
N GLU A 60 -9.07 -6.37 12.26
CA GLU A 60 -8.29 -7.22 13.17
C GLU A 60 -6.85 -7.36 12.69
N ALA A 61 -6.64 -7.57 11.39
CA ALA A 61 -5.32 -7.69 10.81
C ALA A 61 -4.49 -6.42 10.97
N ASN A 62 -5.12 -5.26 10.91
CA ASN A 62 -4.44 -3.99 11.17
C ASN A 62 -3.75 -3.95 12.52
N PHE A 63 -4.29 -4.67 13.49
CA PHE A 63 -3.71 -4.78 14.83
C PHE A 63 -2.72 -5.96 14.91
N ASP A 64 -3.12 -7.13 14.39
CA ASP A 64 -2.42 -8.39 14.63
C ASP A 64 -1.35 -8.75 13.61
N ARG A 65 -1.59 -8.48 12.32
CA ARG A 65 -0.85 -9.10 11.23
C ARG A 65 -0.15 -8.13 10.31
N ALA A 66 -0.64 -6.90 10.24
CA ALA A 66 0.01 -5.86 9.47
C ALA A 66 1.16 -5.28 10.29
N LEU A 67 2.30 -5.05 9.64
CA LEU A 67 3.44 -4.41 10.31
C LEU A 67 3.16 -2.91 10.42
N ASP A 68 3.41 -2.17 9.34
CA ASP A 68 3.17 -0.73 9.30
C ASP A 68 2.10 -0.35 8.29
N ALA A 69 1.90 -1.16 7.24
CA ALA A 69 0.81 -0.97 6.30
C ALA A 69 -0.52 -1.31 6.95
N ARG A 70 -1.58 -0.66 6.49
CA ARG A 70 -2.92 -0.82 7.05
C ARG A 70 -3.95 -0.95 5.94
N TYR A 71 -5.03 -1.66 6.23
CA TYR A 71 -6.21 -1.64 5.38
C TYR A 71 -7.00 -0.37 5.66
N CYS A 72 -7.33 0.36 4.62
CA CYS A 72 -8.01 1.66 4.71
C CYS A 72 -9.14 1.74 3.70
N MET A 73 -10.11 2.60 3.97
CA MET A 73 -11.23 2.84 3.06
C MET A 73 -11.36 4.33 2.77
N ARG A 74 -11.68 4.67 1.53
CA ARG A 74 -11.99 6.04 1.15
C ARG A 74 -12.82 6.04 -0.14
N ASN A 75 -13.88 6.83 -0.17
CA ASN A 75 -14.73 7.01 -1.35
C ASN A 75 -15.18 5.69 -1.98
N GLY A 76 -15.59 4.74 -1.14
CA GLY A 76 -16.08 3.44 -1.60
C GLY A 76 -15.01 2.47 -2.08
N GLN A 77 -13.73 2.76 -1.81
CA GLN A 77 -12.61 1.93 -2.23
C GLN A 77 -11.82 1.43 -1.02
N LEU A 78 -11.45 0.15 -1.04
CA LEU A 78 -10.56 -0.45 -0.05
C LEU A 78 -9.13 -0.41 -0.57
N PHE A 79 -8.21 0.02 0.27
CA PHE A 79 -6.78 0.15 -0.04
C PHE A 79 -5.92 -0.52 1.01
N GLY A 80 -4.71 -0.94 0.60
CA GLY A 80 -3.59 -1.05 1.51
C GLY A 80 -2.82 0.28 1.49
N ALA A 81 -2.44 0.80 2.65
CA ALA A 81 -1.75 2.09 2.74
C ALA A 81 -0.64 2.06 3.78
N TYR A 82 0.43 2.80 3.49
CA TYR A 82 1.57 3.00 4.39
C TYR A 82 1.87 4.49 4.40
N ILE A 83 1.89 5.08 5.59
CA ILE A 83 2.12 6.51 5.77
C ILE A 83 3.41 6.71 6.56
N HIS A 84 4.29 7.58 6.07
CA HIS A 84 5.60 7.81 6.67
C HIS A 84 5.98 9.29 6.55
N PRO A 85 6.74 9.85 7.52
CA PRO A 85 7.34 11.17 7.34
C PRO A 85 8.20 11.21 6.07
N LEU A 86 8.08 12.30 5.31
CA LEU A 86 8.76 12.40 4.01
C LEU A 86 10.23 12.77 4.15
N SER A 87 10.56 13.76 4.97
CA SER A 87 11.93 14.27 5.05
C SER A 87 12.96 13.23 5.52
N PRO A 88 12.66 12.33 6.50
CA PRO A 88 13.61 11.31 6.93
C PRO A 88 13.54 10.00 6.12
N LEU A 89 12.71 9.95 5.08
CA LEU A 89 12.49 8.71 4.32
C LEU A 89 13.77 8.22 3.66
N THR A 90 14.10 6.95 3.90
CA THR A 90 15.25 6.29 3.27
C THR A 90 14.76 5.37 2.14
N GLU A 91 15.71 4.96 1.28
CA GLU A 91 15.40 4.00 0.22
C GLU A 91 14.86 2.69 0.78
N ASN A 92 15.48 2.16 1.84
CA ASN A 92 15.03 0.90 2.44
C ASN A 92 13.62 1.03 3.03
N GLN A 93 13.30 2.17 3.63
CA GLN A 93 11.96 2.42 4.16
C GLN A 93 10.93 2.48 3.03
N PHE A 94 11.28 3.12 1.92
CA PHE A 94 10.40 3.18 0.75
C PHE A 94 10.15 1.79 0.16
N LEU A 95 11.23 1.00 -0.01
CA LEU A 95 11.10 -0.37 -0.52
C LEU A 95 10.24 -1.22 0.40
N SER A 96 10.41 -1.09 1.71
CA SER A 96 9.58 -1.78 2.70
C SER A 96 8.12 -1.35 2.60
N ALA A 97 7.86 -0.06 2.43
CA ALA A 97 6.50 0.46 2.29
C ALA A 97 5.80 -0.13 1.07
N VAL A 98 6.49 -0.16 -0.08
CA VAL A 98 5.94 -0.74 -1.32
C VAL A 98 5.67 -2.23 -1.11
N HIS A 99 6.63 -2.97 -0.55
CA HIS A 99 6.46 -4.40 -0.29
C HIS A 99 5.24 -4.66 0.61
N GLN A 100 5.09 -3.89 1.68
CA GLN A 100 3.99 -4.08 2.63
C GLN A 100 2.62 -3.80 2.03
N VAL A 101 2.48 -2.72 1.24
CA VAL A 101 1.17 -2.42 0.63
C VAL A 101 0.80 -3.46 -0.42
N VAL A 102 1.77 -3.96 -1.18
CA VAL A 102 1.53 -5.04 -2.14
C VAL A 102 1.17 -6.33 -1.39
N ALA A 103 1.81 -6.60 -0.27
CA ALA A 103 1.51 -7.79 0.53
C ALA A 103 0.10 -7.75 1.11
N VAL A 104 -0.36 -6.62 1.66
CA VAL A 104 -1.73 -6.55 2.19
C VAL A 104 -2.76 -6.65 1.07
N GLU A 105 -2.46 -6.12 -0.13
CA GLU A 105 -3.32 -6.28 -1.30
C GLU A 105 -3.40 -7.76 -1.70
N ALA A 106 -2.25 -8.42 -1.84
CA ALA A 106 -2.18 -9.82 -2.27
C ALA A 106 -2.78 -10.78 -1.23
N ASN A 107 -2.64 -10.48 0.04
CA ASN A 107 -3.09 -11.35 1.13
C ASN A 107 -4.50 -11.06 1.63
N PHE A 108 -5.18 -10.09 1.02
CA PHE A 108 -6.58 -9.82 1.31
C PHE A 108 -7.41 -11.07 1.01
N GLY A 109 -8.23 -11.46 1.98
CA GLY A 109 -9.07 -12.65 1.86
C GLY A 109 -8.38 -13.95 2.26
N SER A 110 -7.11 -13.92 2.61
CA SER A 110 -6.36 -15.11 3.05
C SER A 110 -5.70 -14.86 4.40
N THR A 111 -4.42 -14.44 4.43
CA THR A 111 -3.70 -14.21 5.69
C THR A 111 -3.83 -12.78 6.21
N TYR A 112 -4.18 -11.83 5.34
CA TYR A 112 -4.25 -10.39 5.66
C TYR A 112 -2.95 -9.85 6.25
N SER A 113 -1.81 -10.46 5.92
CA SER A 113 -0.50 -10.07 6.44
C SER A 113 0.19 -9.04 5.55
N SER A 114 0.96 -8.14 6.14
CA SER A 114 1.85 -7.25 5.39
C SER A 114 3.28 -7.75 5.36
N SER A 115 3.62 -8.80 6.11
CA SER A 115 4.99 -9.28 6.25
C SER A 115 5.37 -10.31 5.20
N GLU A 116 4.42 -11.09 4.70
CA GLU A 116 4.66 -12.14 3.73
C GLU A 116 3.97 -11.85 2.43
N LEU A 117 4.68 -12.00 1.32
CA LEU A 117 4.14 -11.81 -0.01
C LEU A 117 4.11 -13.16 -0.72
N PHE A 118 2.90 -13.68 -0.93
CA PHE A 118 2.70 -14.94 -1.63
C PHE A 118 2.34 -14.69 -3.08
N PHE A 119 3.15 -15.23 -3.99
CA PHE A 119 2.86 -15.17 -5.42
C PHE A 119 2.30 -16.51 -5.88
N GLY A 120 1.13 -16.49 -6.51
CA GLY A 120 0.53 -17.67 -7.09
C GLY A 120 -0.02 -18.67 -6.09
N GLY A 121 -0.32 -18.22 -4.89
CA GLY A 121 -0.88 -19.15 -3.92
C GLY A 121 -1.45 -18.51 -2.74
#